data_9004c2203ddacc90717063054fb968c1
#
_entry.id   9004c2203ddacc90717063054fb968c1
#
_cell.length_a   1.000
_cell.length_b   1.000
_cell.length_c   1.000
_cell.angle_alpha   90.00
_cell.angle_beta   90.00
_cell.angle_gamma   90.00
#
_symmetry.space_group_name_H-M   'P 1'
#
loop_
_entity.id
_entity.type
_entity.pdbx_description
1 polymer ?
#
loop_
_entity_poly.entity_id
_entity_poly.type
_entity_poly.pdbx_seq_one_letter_code
_entity_poly.pdbx_strand_id
1 'polypeptide(L)'
;WERQILAAWESLPSGVSLFDRDFNMVLCNRIFRELLEFPEHLFTDRLPSLEDLALFNAHRGEYGPGEPANLAAQVVERAKERRPHVFERERPNGRILEIRGNPLPDGGFVSIYTDITDRKRAEQEARRSAHYLDAVVNALPQGISVVNEALDVVLWNRAFVNLLNLPEDFMTPGITFADVIRFNARRGDYGEVDPEEKVRQMVD
;
A
#
# COMPACT_ATOMS: atom_id res chain seq x y z
N TRP A 1 27.27 -5.65 26.24
CA TRP A 1 26.92 -5.25 24.86
C TRP A 1 26.12 -6.32 24.14
N GLU A 2 26.60 -7.58 24.09
CA GLU A 2 25.92 -8.68 23.37
C GLU A 2 24.50 -8.92 23.86
N ARG A 3 24.29 -8.99 25.19
CA ARG A 3 22.93 -9.17 25.78
C ARG A 3 21.96 -8.05 25.41
N GLN A 4 22.44 -6.81 25.35
CA GLN A 4 21.62 -5.65 24.98
C GLN A 4 21.25 -5.68 23.50
N ILE A 5 22.18 -6.08 22.62
CA ILE A 5 21.94 -6.23 21.18
C ILE A 5 20.91 -7.35 20.94
N LEU A 6 21.07 -8.50 21.59
CA LEU A 6 20.13 -9.61 21.49
C LEU A 6 18.74 -9.23 22.02
N ALA A 7 18.65 -8.52 23.13
CA ALA A 7 17.37 -8.03 23.66
C ALA A 7 16.69 -7.05 22.71
N ALA A 8 17.44 -6.13 22.09
CA ALA A 8 16.94 -5.21 21.08
C ALA A 8 16.47 -5.95 19.82
N TRP A 9 17.24 -6.95 19.37
CA TRP A 9 16.91 -7.81 18.24
C TRP A 9 15.60 -8.57 18.45
N GLU A 10 15.40 -9.16 19.64
CA GLU A 10 14.18 -9.87 20.01
C GLU A 10 12.97 -8.94 20.23
N SER A 11 13.20 -7.66 20.51
CA SER A 11 12.14 -6.66 20.71
C SER A 11 11.62 -6.01 19.42
N LEU A 12 12.25 -6.28 18.28
CA LEU A 12 11.81 -5.72 16.98
C LEU A 12 10.39 -6.21 16.66
N PRO A 13 9.50 -5.32 16.18
CA PRO A 13 8.13 -5.70 15.82
C PRO A 13 8.04 -6.46 14.49
N SER A 14 9.14 -6.63 13.77
CA SER A 14 9.27 -7.34 12.51
C SER A 14 10.08 -8.60 12.67
N GLY A 15 9.79 -9.61 11.87
CA GLY A 15 10.63 -10.79 11.75
C GLY A 15 11.95 -10.42 11.08
N VAL A 16 13.07 -10.87 11.63
CA VAL A 16 14.40 -10.62 11.03
C VAL A 16 15.16 -11.92 10.95
N SER A 17 15.80 -12.15 9.81
CA SER A 17 16.72 -13.27 9.58
C SER A 17 18.03 -12.78 8.98
N LEU A 18 19.12 -13.39 9.41
CA LEU A 18 20.47 -13.15 8.94
C LEU A 18 21.06 -14.45 8.40
N PHE A 19 21.58 -14.40 7.19
CA PHE A 19 22.28 -15.50 6.53
C PHE A 19 23.73 -15.13 6.23
N ASP A 20 24.59 -16.11 6.28
CA ASP A 20 25.98 -15.96 5.84
C ASP A 20 26.07 -15.95 4.29
N ARG A 21 27.31 -15.85 3.78
CA ARG A 21 27.57 -15.86 2.33
C ARG A 21 27.17 -17.16 1.62
N ASP A 22 27.05 -18.26 2.36
CA ASP A 22 26.68 -19.58 1.85
C ASP A 22 25.18 -19.88 2.08
N PHE A 23 24.42 -18.85 2.48
CA PHE A 23 22.98 -18.91 2.80
C PHE A 23 22.63 -19.83 3.96
N ASN A 24 23.55 -20.12 4.89
CA ASN A 24 23.23 -20.72 6.16
C ASN A 24 22.72 -19.62 7.09
N MET A 25 21.67 -19.93 7.85
CA MET A 25 21.16 -18.98 8.85
C MET A 25 22.17 -18.78 9.98
N VAL A 26 22.48 -17.54 10.27
CA VAL A 26 23.33 -17.14 11.40
C VAL A 26 22.47 -16.77 12.60
N LEU A 27 21.36 -16.07 12.37
CA LEU A 27 20.49 -15.57 13.42
C LEU A 27 19.08 -15.30 12.88
N CYS A 28 18.07 -15.53 13.70
CA CYS A 28 16.73 -15.02 13.48
C CYS A 28 16.08 -14.64 14.82
N ASN A 29 15.15 -13.71 14.84
CA ASN A 29 14.39 -13.40 16.03
C ASN A 29 13.13 -14.26 16.16
N ARG A 30 12.49 -14.19 17.34
CA ARG A 30 11.26 -14.94 17.62
C ARG A 30 10.14 -14.57 16.64
N ILE A 31 9.99 -13.29 16.33
CA ILE A 31 8.94 -12.81 15.43
C ILE A 31 9.07 -13.40 14.02
N PHE A 32 10.30 -13.61 13.51
CA PHE A 32 10.52 -14.30 12.23
C PHE A 32 9.90 -15.70 12.23
N ARG A 33 10.12 -16.48 13.29
CA ARG A 33 9.60 -17.84 13.39
C ARG A 33 8.08 -17.87 13.53
N GLU A 34 7.53 -17.00 14.40
CA GLU A 34 6.09 -16.88 14.65
C GLU A 34 5.34 -16.35 13.42
N LEU A 35 5.84 -15.28 12.80
CA LEU A 35 5.21 -14.64 11.64
C LEU A 35 5.14 -15.59 10.44
N LEU A 36 6.21 -16.34 10.22
CA LEU A 36 6.28 -17.34 9.15
C LEU A 36 5.80 -18.71 9.58
N GLU A 37 5.35 -18.87 10.83
CA GLU A 37 4.80 -20.14 11.36
C GLU A 37 5.76 -21.32 11.14
N PHE A 38 7.04 -21.07 11.32
CA PHE A 38 8.03 -22.16 11.28
C PHE A 38 7.97 -23.00 12.56
N PRO A 39 7.89 -24.31 12.45
CA PRO A 39 7.87 -25.17 13.63
C PRO A 39 9.25 -25.21 14.30
N GLU A 40 9.23 -25.35 15.61
CA GLU A 40 10.44 -25.28 16.45
C GLU A 40 11.50 -26.32 16.07
N HIS A 41 11.08 -27.50 15.62
CA HIS A 41 12.00 -28.57 15.23
C HIS A 41 12.94 -28.20 14.06
N LEU A 42 12.60 -27.19 13.23
CA LEU A 42 13.51 -26.69 12.19
C LEU A 42 14.74 -25.97 12.75
N PHE A 43 14.73 -25.61 14.04
CA PHE A 43 15.78 -24.81 14.69
C PHE A 43 16.47 -25.52 15.85
N THR A 44 16.16 -26.81 16.11
CA THR A 44 16.66 -27.54 17.29
C THR A 44 18.03 -28.12 17.11
N ASP A 45 18.30 -28.84 16.01
CA ASP A 45 19.56 -29.54 15.81
C ASP A 45 20.63 -28.64 15.19
N ARG A 46 20.21 -27.81 14.25
CA ARG A 46 21.02 -26.75 13.61
C ARG A 46 20.11 -25.64 13.13
N LEU A 47 20.64 -24.45 12.93
CA LEU A 47 19.91 -23.42 12.21
C LEU A 47 19.72 -23.82 10.74
N PRO A 48 18.51 -23.64 10.16
CA PRO A 48 18.22 -24.05 8.79
C PRO A 48 18.96 -23.17 7.77
N SER A 49 19.23 -23.72 6.60
CA SER A 49 19.67 -22.94 5.45
C SER A 49 18.48 -22.20 4.80
N LEU A 50 18.75 -21.26 3.92
CA LEU A 50 17.71 -20.61 3.10
C LEU A 50 16.96 -21.65 2.26
N GLU A 51 17.65 -22.68 1.76
CA GLU A 51 17.03 -23.76 0.98
C GLU A 51 16.08 -24.59 1.83
N ASP A 52 16.46 -24.96 3.07
CA ASP A 52 15.59 -25.69 4.01
C ASP A 52 14.28 -24.92 4.24
N LEU A 53 14.39 -23.61 4.50
CA LEU A 53 13.22 -22.75 4.73
C LEU A 53 12.39 -22.55 3.46
N ALA A 54 13.05 -22.37 2.32
CA ALA A 54 12.37 -22.23 1.05
C ALA A 54 11.61 -23.51 0.68
N LEU A 55 12.21 -24.67 0.87
CA LEU A 55 11.56 -25.96 0.61
C LEU A 55 10.37 -26.18 1.54
N PHE A 56 10.52 -25.88 2.82
CA PHE A 56 9.42 -25.94 3.78
C PHE A 56 8.25 -25.02 3.35
N ASN A 57 8.54 -23.79 2.98
CA ASN A 57 7.54 -22.84 2.50
C ASN A 57 6.87 -23.30 1.20
N ALA A 58 7.63 -23.86 0.26
CA ALA A 58 7.10 -24.38 -1.00
C ALA A 58 6.09 -25.53 -0.77
N HIS A 59 6.40 -26.45 0.15
CA HIS A 59 5.50 -27.56 0.50
C HIS A 59 4.15 -27.11 1.06
N ARG A 60 4.09 -25.98 1.74
CA ARG A 60 2.83 -25.43 2.26
C ARG A 60 2.19 -24.37 1.38
N GLY A 61 2.66 -24.22 0.12
CA GLY A 61 2.03 -23.38 -0.90
C GLY A 61 2.36 -21.89 -0.82
N GLU A 62 3.38 -21.48 -0.07
CA GLU A 62 3.76 -20.06 0.08
C GLU A 62 4.19 -19.38 -1.23
N TYR A 63 4.57 -20.16 -2.24
CA TYR A 63 5.06 -19.64 -3.52
C TYR A 63 4.10 -19.92 -4.69
N GLY A 64 2.87 -20.35 -4.36
CA GLY A 64 1.87 -20.68 -5.36
C GLY A 64 2.02 -22.11 -5.92
N PRO A 65 1.32 -22.43 -7.03
CA PRO A 65 1.34 -23.75 -7.62
C PRO A 65 2.68 -24.05 -8.28
N GLY A 66 3.18 -25.28 -8.10
CA GLY A 66 4.41 -25.74 -8.71
C GLY A 66 5.03 -26.90 -7.93
N GLU A 67 6.09 -27.46 -8.47
CA GLU A 67 6.85 -28.51 -7.80
C GLU A 67 7.72 -27.87 -6.72
N PRO A 68 7.64 -28.31 -5.43
CA PRO A 68 8.26 -27.63 -4.29
C PRO A 68 9.77 -27.43 -4.42
N ALA A 69 10.51 -28.42 -4.94
CA ALA A 69 11.96 -28.30 -5.12
C ALA A 69 12.33 -27.23 -6.14
N ASN A 70 11.57 -27.11 -7.23
CA ASN A 70 11.78 -26.09 -8.26
C ASN A 70 11.47 -24.68 -7.72
N LEU A 71 10.40 -24.54 -6.95
CA LEU A 71 10.02 -23.26 -6.32
C LEU A 71 11.08 -22.83 -5.29
N ALA A 72 11.56 -23.75 -4.47
CA ALA A 72 12.63 -23.47 -3.51
C ALA A 72 13.94 -23.07 -4.21
N ALA A 73 14.33 -23.80 -5.27
CA ALA A 73 15.51 -23.46 -6.05
C ALA A 73 15.45 -22.05 -6.65
N GLN A 74 14.29 -21.61 -7.14
CA GLN A 74 14.09 -20.24 -7.66
C GLN A 74 14.32 -19.17 -6.56
N VAL A 75 13.91 -19.44 -5.33
CA VAL A 75 14.15 -18.52 -4.19
C VAL A 75 15.64 -18.41 -3.92
N VAL A 76 16.36 -19.53 -3.88
CA VAL A 76 17.81 -19.55 -3.66
C VAL A 76 18.55 -18.87 -4.81
N GLU A 77 18.21 -19.13 -6.07
CA GLU A 77 18.82 -18.48 -7.21
C GLU A 77 18.62 -16.96 -7.19
N ARG A 78 17.42 -16.49 -6.84
CA ARG A 78 17.17 -15.05 -6.68
C ARG A 78 18.02 -14.44 -5.56
N ALA A 79 18.19 -15.15 -4.44
CA ALA A 79 19.05 -14.71 -3.35
C ALA A 79 20.52 -14.59 -3.75
N LYS A 80 21.00 -15.46 -4.65
CA LYS A 80 22.38 -15.41 -5.21
C LYS A 80 22.69 -14.14 -6.01
N GLU A 81 21.66 -13.46 -6.54
CA GLU A 81 21.85 -12.17 -7.20
C GLU A 81 22.36 -11.08 -6.24
N ARG A 82 22.16 -11.26 -4.93
CA ARG A 82 22.63 -10.36 -3.85
C ARG A 82 22.26 -8.89 -4.10
N ARG A 83 21.05 -8.66 -4.58
CA ARG A 83 20.53 -7.32 -4.81
C ARG A 83 19.54 -6.95 -3.69
N PRO A 84 19.57 -5.68 -3.26
CA PRO A 84 18.49 -5.17 -2.42
C PRO A 84 17.14 -5.39 -3.09
N HIS A 85 16.16 -5.86 -2.31
CA HIS A 85 14.81 -6.05 -2.84
C HIS A 85 13.74 -5.72 -1.80
N VAL A 86 12.59 -5.29 -2.29
CA VAL A 86 11.36 -5.12 -1.52
C VAL A 86 10.22 -5.70 -2.34
N PHE A 87 9.44 -6.58 -1.73
CA PHE A 87 8.23 -7.09 -2.35
C PHE A 87 7.20 -7.48 -1.30
N GLU A 88 5.95 -7.54 -1.71
CA GLU A 88 4.84 -8.02 -0.89
C GLU A 88 4.49 -9.45 -1.28
N ARG A 89 4.12 -10.26 -0.30
CA ARG A 89 3.66 -11.63 -0.50
C ARG A 89 2.42 -11.88 0.35
N GLU A 90 1.35 -12.28 -0.32
CA GLU A 90 0.19 -12.85 0.35
C GLU A 90 0.44 -14.32 0.63
N ARG A 91 0.25 -14.71 1.89
CA ARG A 91 0.43 -16.06 2.36
C ARG A 91 -0.89 -16.85 2.25
N PRO A 92 -0.84 -18.20 2.20
CA PRO A 92 -2.04 -19.04 2.15
C PRO A 92 -3.02 -18.81 3.32
N ASN A 93 -2.54 -18.33 4.48
CA ASN A 93 -3.37 -17.98 5.64
C ASN A 93 -3.99 -16.57 5.54
N GLY A 94 -3.82 -15.85 4.43
CA GLY A 94 -4.36 -14.50 4.18
C GLY A 94 -3.59 -13.36 4.83
N ARG A 95 -2.42 -13.62 5.42
CA ARG A 95 -1.50 -12.56 5.87
C ARG A 95 -0.74 -11.99 4.68
N ILE A 96 -0.50 -10.70 4.70
CA ILE A 96 0.31 -10.00 3.69
C ILE A 96 1.59 -9.52 4.36
N LEU A 97 2.72 -10.03 3.87
CA LEU A 97 4.04 -9.68 4.38
C LEU A 97 4.77 -8.78 3.39
N GLU A 98 5.35 -7.70 3.88
CA GLU A 98 6.40 -6.98 3.18
C GLU A 98 7.75 -7.60 3.55
N ILE A 99 8.51 -8.01 2.54
CA ILE A 99 9.82 -8.63 2.69
C ILE A 99 10.85 -7.70 2.10
N ARG A 100 11.79 -7.26 2.94
CA ARG A 100 12.92 -6.40 2.55
C ARG A 100 14.21 -7.16 2.76
N GLY A 101 14.99 -7.33 1.70
CA GLY A 101 16.27 -8.01 1.77
C GLY A 101 17.41 -7.09 1.37
N ASN A 102 18.51 -7.13 2.12
CA ASN A 102 19.71 -6.36 1.85
C ASN A 102 20.97 -7.24 1.98
N PRO A 103 21.88 -7.19 0.99
CA PRO A 103 23.18 -7.83 1.11
C PRO A 103 24.05 -7.09 2.13
N LEU A 104 24.90 -7.85 2.82
CA LEU A 104 25.89 -7.33 3.77
C LEU A 104 27.27 -7.25 3.13
N PRO A 105 28.17 -6.39 3.63
CA PRO A 105 29.51 -6.21 3.07
C PRO A 105 30.40 -7.47 3.09
N ASP A 106 30.15 -8.39 4.05
CA ASP A 106 30.84 -9.67 4.20
C ASP A 106 30.28 -10.77 3.27
N GLY A 107 29.31 -10.43 2.44
CA GLY A 107 28.62 -11.35 1.55
C GLY A 107 27.42 -12.05 2.17
N GLY A 108 27.09 -11.78 3.42
CA GLY A 108 25.86 -12.22 4.06
C GLY A 108 24.64 -11.48 3.54
N PHE A 109 23.47 -11.82 4.08
CA PHE A 109 22.20 -11.25 3.67
C PHE A 109 21.24 -11.12 4.86
N VAL A 110 20.65 -9.94 5.03
CA VAL A 110 19.63 -9.71 6.05
C VAL A 110 18.26 -9.53 5.41
N SER A 111 17.24 -10.18 5.95
CA SER A 111 15.85 -10.01 5.52
C SER A 111 14.98 -9.60 6.69
N ILE A 112 14.11 -8.63 6.42
CA ILE A 112 13.10 -8.11 7.35
C ILE A 112 11.72 -8.45 6.81
N TYR A 113 10.87 -9.00 7.68
CA TYR A 113 9.51 -9.43 7.37
C TYR A 113 8.55 -8.63 8.23
N THR A 114 7.72 -7.82 7.60
CA THR A 114 6.73 -6.99 8.30
C THR A 114 5.33 -7.43 7.90
N ASP A 115 4.48 -7.72 8.89
CA ASP A 115 3.06 -7.95 8.64
C ASP A 115 2.39 -6.61 8.32
N ILE A 116 1.89 -6.50 7.10
CA ILE A 116 1.20 -5.32 6.60
C ILE A 116 -0.28 -5.58 6.34
N THR A 117 -0.81 -6.68 6.85
CA THR A 117 -2.19 -7.13 6.60
C THR A 117 -3.20 -6.07 6.99
N ASP A 118 -3.10 -5.53 8.20
CA ASP A 118 -4.05 -4.52 8.69
C ASP A 118 -3.94 -3.22 7.91
N ARG A 119 -2.73 -2.80 7.55
CA ARG A 119 -2.52 -1.63 6.69
C ARG A 119 -3.18 -1.82 5.32
N LYS A 120 -2.98 -2.96 4.69
CA LYS A 120 -3.57 -3.28 3.38
C LYS A 120 -5.09 -3.39 3.42
N ARG A 121 -5.63 -3.98 4.49
CA ARG A 121 -7.08 -4.04 4.69
C ARG A 121 -7.69 -2.67 4.85
N ALA A 122 -7.08 -1.81 5.68
CA ALA A 122 -7.54 -0.44 5.87
C ALA A 122 -7.47 0.39 4.58
N GLU A 123 -6.37 0.29 3.82
CA GLU A 123 -6.22 0.94 2.52
C GLU A 123 -7.30 0.47 1.52
N GLN A 124 -7.55 -0.84 1.47
CA GLN A 124 -8.57 -1.42 0.58
C GLN A 124 -9.99 -0.99 0.98
N GLU A 125 -10.30 -0.97 2.28
CA GLU A 125 -11.59 -0.53 2.80
C GLU A 125 -11.82 0.96 2.51
N ALA A 126 -10.84 1.81 2.76
CA ALA A 126 -10.90 3.23 2.43
C ALA A 126 -11.13 3.46 0.92
N ARG A 127 -10.40 2.73 0.06
CA ARG A 127 -10.57 2.79 -1.39
C ARG A 127 -11.95 2.32 -1.83
N ARG A 128 -12.46 1.23 -1.25
CA ARG A 128 -13.79 0.70 -1.53
C ARG A 128 -14.89 1.69 -1.11
N SER A 129 -14.73 2.30 0.06
CA SER A 129 -15.66 3.30 0.59
C SER A 129 -15.69 4.54 -0.29
N ALA A 130 -14.54 5.05 -0.71
CA ALA A 130 -14.44 6.19 -1.61
C ALA A 130 -15.10 5.90 -2.97
N HIS A 131 -14.88 4.71 -3.55
CA HIS A 131 -15.51 4.30 -4.80
C HIS A 131 -17.02 4.16 -4.66
N TYR A 132 -17.50 3.61 -3.54
CA TYR A 132 -18.93 3.51 -3.26
C TYR A 132 -19.59 4.88 -3.14
N LEU A 133 -18.96 5.80 -2.40
CA LEU A 133 -19.47 7.18 -2.27
C LEU A 133 -19.53 7.90 -3.62
N ASP A 134 -18.49 7.77 -4.44
CA ASP A 134 -18.46 8.34 -5.79
C ASP A 134 -19.61 7.79 -6.65
N ALA A 135 -19.84 6.48 -6.63
CA ALA A 135 -20.94 5.85 -7.37
C ALA A 135 -22.31 6.33 -6.89
N VAL A 136 -22.52 6.46 -5.57
CA VAL A 136 -23.78 6.95 -4.99
C VAL A 136 -24.03 8.40 -5.37
N VAL A 137 -23.03 9.26 -5.21
CA VAL A 137 -23.14 10.70 -5.53
C VAL A 137 -23.42 10.92 -7.02
N ASN A 138 -22.79 10.13 -7.89
CA ASN A 138 -23.03 10.20 -9.34
C ASN A 138 -24.36 9.56 -9.81
N ALA A 139 -24.96 8.69 -9.00
CA ALA A 139 -26.28 8.12 -9.28
C ALA A 139 -27.44 9.08 -8.94
N LEU A 140 -27.18 10.12 -8.16
CA LEU A 140 -28.21 11.10 -7.80
C LEU A 140 -28.56 12.00 -8.99
N PRO A 141 -29.85 12.23 -9.26
CA PRO A 141 -30.29 13.10 -10.36
C PRO A 141 -30.09 14.59 -10.03
N GLN A 142 -29.90 14.94 -8.76
CA GLN A 142 -29.64 16.32 -8.33
C GLN A 142 -28.16 16.68 -8.56
N GLY A 143 -27.89 17.89 -9.03
CA GLY A 143 -26.56 18.46 -9.07
C GLY A 143 -26.03 18.72 -7.67
N ILE A 144 -24.93 18.08 -7.33
CA ILE A 144 -24.25 18.22 -6.04
C ILE A 144 -22.86 18.81 -6.26
N SER A 145 -22.54 19.83 -5.46
CA SER A 145 -21.17 20.30 -5.28
C SER A 145 -20.90 20.56 -3.80
N VAL A 146 -19.67 20.30 -3.36
CA VAL A 146 -19.21 20.57 -2.01
C VAL A 146 -17.99 21.47 -2.10
N VAL A 147 -17.96 22.49 -1.27
CA VAL A 147 -16.82 23.41 -1.16
C VAL A 147 -16.19 23.30 0.24
N ASN A 148 -14.90 23.53 0.33
CA ASN A 148 -14.19 23.65 1.61
C ASN A 148 -14.28 25.10 2.16
N GLU A 149 -13.64 25.36 3.30
CA GLU A 149 -13.62 26.68 3.93
C GLU A 149 -12.97 27.77 3.05
N ALA A 150 -12.09 27.39 2.14
CA ALA A 150 -11.46 28.29 1.18
C ALA A 150 -12.28 28.50 -0.10
N LEU A 151 -13.49 27.90 -0.16
CA LEU A 151 -14.39 27.89 -1.31
C LEU A 151 -13.83 27.17 -2.55
N ASP A 152 -12.84 26.26 -2.37
CA ASP A 152 -12.45 25.33 -3.41
C ASP A 152 -13.51 24.26 -3.58
N VAL A 153 -13.86 23.90 -4.80
CA VAL A 153 -14.80 22.82 -5.07
C VAL A 153 -14.06 21.48 -4.89
N VAL A 154 -14.38 20.78 -3.79
CA VAL A 154 -13.71 19.54 -3.41
C VAL A 154 -14.45 18.28 -3.85
N LEU A 155 -15.75 18.40 -4.18
CA LEU A 155 -16.57 17.33 -4.70
C LEU A 155 -17.65 17.89 -5.61
N TRP A 156 -17.95 17.19 -6.69
CA TRP A 156 -19.09 17.43 -7.57
C TRP A 156 -19.56 16.13 -8.23
N ASN A 157 -20.79 16.08 -8.69
CA ASN A 157 -21.29 14.96 -9.45
C ASN A 157 -21.59 15.32 -10.91
N ARG A 158 -21.78 14.30 -11.74
CA ARG A 158 -22.09 14.48 -13.16
C ARG A 158 -23.36 15.30 -13.39
N ALA A 159 -24.38 15.14 -12.51
CA ALA A 159 -25.63 15.92 -12.60
C ALA A 159 -25.39 17.41 -12.40
N PHE A 160 -24.44 17.82 -11.53
CA PHE A 160 -24.05 19.23 -11.36
C PHE A 160 -23.45 19.83 -12.65
N VAL A 161 -22.51 19.09 -13.27
CA VAL A 161 -21.88 19.51 -14.54
C VAL A 161 -22.93 19.65 -15.64
N ASN A 162 -23.81 18.66 -15.78
CA ASN A 162 -24.86 18.67 -16.80
C ASN A 162 -25.90 19.77 -16.57
N LEU A 163 -26.35 19.95 -15.32
CA LEU A 163 -27.36 20.96 -14.95
C LEU A 163 -26.88 22.37 -15.25
N LEU A 164 -25.60 22.65 -15.00
CA LEU A 164 -25.00 23.95 -15.26
C LEU A 164 -24.41 24.05 -16.67
N ASN A 165 -24.56 23.04 -17.53
CA ASN A 165 -23.95 22.97 -18.86
C ASN A 165 -22.46 23.37 -18.88
N LEU A 166 -21.70 22.87 -17.91
CA LEU A 166 -20.27 23.11 -17.85
C LEU A 166 -19.54 22.22 -18.87
N PRO A 167 -18.45 22.71 -19.51
CA PRO A 167 -17.60 21.85 -20.34
C PRO A 167 -17.03 20.66 -19.55
N GLU A 168 -16.82 19.52 -20.22
CA GLU A 168 -16.31 18.31 -19.56
C GLU A 168 -14.96 18.51 -18.85
N ASP A 169 -14.11 19.38 -19.41
CA ASP A 169 -12.78 19.71 -18.91
C ASP A 169 -12.75 20.94 -17.98
N PHE A 170 -13.91 21.54 -17.71
CA PHE A 170 -13.97 22.74 -16.84
C PHE A 170 -13.75 22.39 -15.38
N MET A 171 -14.35 21.29 -14.90
CA MET A 171 -14.25 20.86 -13.51
C MET A 171 -12.97 20.07 -13.29
N THR A 172 -11.94 20.73 -12.81
CA THR A 172 -10.63 20.15 -12.51
C THR A 172 -10.25 20.34 -11.03
N PRO A 173 -9.36 19.51 -10.49
CA PRO A 173 -8.85 19.70 -9.12
C PRO A 173 -8.28 21.11 -8.93
N GLY A 174 -8.72 21.79 -7.87
CA GLY A 174 -8.30 23.16 -7.55
C GLY A 174 -9.21 24.26 -8.14
N ILE A 175 -10.31 23.89 -8.84
CA ILE A 175 -11.30 24.88 -9.26
C ILE A 175 -12.02 25.45 -8.04
N THR A 176 -12.26 26.77 -8.07
CA THR A 176 -12.96 27.45 -6.98
C THR A 176 -14.45 27.65 -7.29
N PHE A 177 -15.25 27.84 -6.26
CA PHE A 177 -16.65 28.23 -6.43
C PHE A 177 -16.79 29.56 -7.21
N ALA A 178 -15.86 30.49 -6.99
CA ALA A 178 -15.77 31.74 -7.74
C ALA A 178 -15.58 31.51 -9.25
N ASP A 179 -14.80 30.50 -9.65
CA ASP A 179 -14.59 30.20 -11.08
C ASP A 179 -15.87 29.69 -11.73
N VAL A 180 -16.65 28.89 -11.04
CA VAL A 180 -17.96 28.41 -11.52
C VAL A 180 -18.93 29.59 -11.70
N ILE A 181 -19.02 30.50 -10.71
CA ILE A 181 -19.85 31.67 -10.78
C ILE A 181 -19.41 32.58 -11.96
N ARG A 182 -18.12 32.84 -12.09
CA ARG A 182 -17.53 33.66 -13.14
C ARG A 182 -17.82 33.10 -14.53
N PHE A 183 -17.70 31.78 -14.68
CA PHE A 183 -18.02 31.10 -15.93
C PHE A 183 -19.48 31.30 -16.32
N ASN A 184 -20.41 31.04 -15.38
CA ASN A 184 -21.86 31.18 -15.60
C ASN A 184 -22.23 32.66 -15.88
N ALA A 185 -21.61 33.64 -15.18
CA ALA A 185 -21.85 35.05 -15.40
C ALA A 185 -21.39 35.50 -16.82
N ARG A 186 -20.23 35.04 -17.26
CA ARG A 186 -19.73 35.32 -18.62
C ARG A 186 -20.61 34.73 -19.72
N ARG A 187 -21.26 33.63 -19.45
CA ARG A 187 -22.20 32.97 -20.36
C ARG A 187 -23.56 33.67 -20.40
N GLY A 188 -23.84 34.55 -19.42
CA GLY A 188 -25.10 35.28 -19.34
C GLY A 188 -26.19 34.61 -18.50
N ASP A 189 -25.90 33.56 -17.75
CA ASP A 189 -26.88 32.83 -16.94
C ASP A 189 -27.51 33.67 -15.82
N TYR A 190 -26.84 34.75 -15.44
CA TYR A 190 -27.33 35.74 -14.45
C TYR A 190 -27.81 37.03 -15.06
N GLY A 191 -28.00 37.08 -16.41
CA GLY A 191 -28.30 38.32 -17.14
C GLY A 191 -27.04 39.16 -17.39
N GLU A 192 -27.25 40.44 -17.72
CA GLU A 192 -26.16 41.39 -17.94
C GLU A 192 -25.59 41.85 -16.58
N VAL A 193 -24.58 41.14 -16.09
CA VAL A 193 -23.90 41.43 -14.81
C VAL A 193 -22.38 41.40 -15.01
N ASP A 194 -21.65 42.22 -14.25
CA ASP A 194 -20.21 42.07 -14.17
C ASP A 194 -19.83 40.78 -13.44
N PRO A 195 -19.03 39.88 -14.04
CA PRO A 195 -18.68 38.62 -13.45
C PRO A 195 -18.02 38.72 -12.07
N GLU A 196 -17.14 39.71 -11.86
CA GLU A 196 -16.45 39.89 -10.59
C GLU A 196 -17.34 40.49 -9.51
N GLU A 197 -18.31 41.32 -9.89
CA GLU A 197 -19.34 41.81 -8.99
C GLU A 197 -20.25 40.68 -8.56
N LYS A 198 -20.62 39.79 -9.51
CA LYS A 198 -21.44 38.60 -9.19
C LYS A 198 -20.73 37.66 -8.26
N VAL A 199 -19.45 37.40 -8.45
CA VAL A 199 -18.64 36.60 -7.52
C VAL A 199 -18.68 37.19 -6.12
N ARG A 200 -18.40 38.48 -5.95
CA ARG A 200 -18.46 39.16 -4.65
C ARG A 200 -19.81 39.01 -3.96
N GLN A 201 -20.90 39.15 -4.70
CA GLN A 201 -22.27 39.01 -4.15
C GLN A 201 -22.60 37.62 -3.67
N MET A 202 -21.96 36.56 -4.18
CA MET A 202 -22.26 35.16 -3.87
C MET A 202 -21.28 34.52 -2.92
N VAL A 203 -20.11 35.13 -2.72
CA VAL A 203 -19.00 34.59 -1.90
C VAL A 203 -18.91 35.33 -0.55
N ASP A 204 -19.32 36.59 -0.44
CA ASP A 204 -19.43 37.37 0.80
C ASP A 204 -20.75 37.03 1.55
#